data_087025ac8761d13a956d5003c11f017e
#
_entry.id   087025ac8761d13a956d5003c11f017e
#
_cell.length_a   1.000
_cell.length_b   1.000
_cell.length_c   1.000
_cell.angle_alpha   90.00
_cell.angle_beta   90.00
_cell.angle_gamma   90.00
#
_symmetry.space_group_name_H-M   'P 1'
#
loop_
_entity.id
_entity.type
_entity.pdbx_description
1 polymer ?
#
loop_
_entity_poly.entity_id
_entity_poly.type
_entity_poly.pdbx_seq_one_letter_code
_entity_poly.pdbx_strand_id
1 'polypeptide(L)'
;FVGVSDCLEILYKDESKVFVPIEHMNLISKYFGPVDRDIDSLNSKKWQKRKDKALKQTFDTAAELLEVQAKRYGTNGYSFDLYENEYLNFIKKFPYEETYDQKRTIDEVLNDMHSSRPMDRLICGEVGFGKTEVAMRAAFISALNSKQTCILVPTTLLTSQHLDSFEQRFKDTGVNIASLSRNITPKEKDKLVKRLASGEIDIIIGTHALIQGNIRFKDL
;
A
#
# COMPACT_ATOMS: atom_id res chain seq x y z
N PHE A 1 33.74 -42.68 -7.26
CA PHE A 1 34.10 -41.33 -7.64
C PHE A 1 33.11 -40.39 -6.99
N VAL A 2 33.47 -39.80 -5.84
CA VAL A 2 32.74 -38.68 -5.23
C VAL A 2 33.22 -37.46 -6.01
N GLY A 3 32.35 -36.86 -6.80
CA GLY A 3 32.65 -35.63 -7.53
C GLY A 3 33.01 -34.54 -6.50
N VAL A 4 34.16 -33.91 -6.68
CA VAL A 4 34.58 -32.75 -5.91
C VAL A 4 33.72 -31.59 -6.42
N SER A 5 32.60 -31.32 -5.75
CA SER A 5 31.84 -30.09 -6.01
C SER A 5 32.42 -28.99 -5.13
N ASP A 6 32.65 -27.82 -5.71
CA ASP A 6 33.06 -26.65 -4.94
C ASP A 6 32.00 -26.29 -3.91
N CYS A 7 32.41 -26.14 -2.65
CA CYS A 7 31.51 -25.86 -1.53
C CYS A 7 32.00 -24.63 -0.76
N LEU A 8 31.07 -23.84 -0.25
CA LEU A 8 31.35 -22.80 0.73
C LEU A 8 31.35 -23.44 2.13
N GLU A 9 32.45 -23.25 2.88
CA GLU A 9 32.53 -23.69 4.28
C GLU A 9 31.98 -22.58 5.19
N ILE A 10 31.01 -22.94 6.01
CA ILE A 10 30.43 -22.06 7.04
C ILE A 10 30.83 -22.58 8.40
N LEU A 11 31.54 -21.75 9.18
CA LEU A 11 31.98 -22.08 10.53
C LEU A 11 30.98 -21.57 11.56
N TYR A 12 30.60 -22.43 12.51
CA TYR A 12 29.72 -22.13 13.64
C TYR A 12 30.50 -21.94 14.94
N LYS A 13 29.85 -21.43 16.02
CA LYS A 13 30.46 -21.13 17.32
C LYS A 13 31.14 -22.34 17.99
N ASP A 14 30.64 -23.54 17.78
CA ASP A 14 31.12 -24.81 18.31
C ASP A 14 32.14 -25.48 17.38
N GLU A 15 32.80 -24.71 16.51
CA GLU A 15 33.73 -25.19 15.48
C GLU A 15 33.12 -26.19 14.48
N SER A 16 31.81 -26.42 14.57
CA SER A 16 31.10 -27.20 13.60
C SER A 16 31.12 -26.52 12.23
N LYS A 17 31.29 -27.30 11.17
CA LYS A 17 31.37 -26.84 9.79
C LYS A 17 30.18 -27.35 9.00
N VAL A 18 29.59 -26.47 8.20
CA VAL A 18 28.59 -26.83 7.20
C VAL A 18 29.14 -26.50 5.82
N PHE A 19 29.10 -27.46 4.94
CA PHE A 19 29.52 -27.30 3.55
C PHE A 19 28.26 -27.11 2.69
N VAL A 20 28.19 -25.96 2.02
CA VAL A 20 27.08 -25.64 1.13
C VAL A 20 27.58 -25.64 -0.32
N PRO A 21 27.08 -26.54 -1.17
CA PRO A 21 27.43 -26.56 -2.59
C PRO A 21 27.15 -25.21 -3.26
N ILE A 22 27.98 -24.83 -4.23
CA ILE A 22 27.81 -23.56 -4.98
C ILE A 22 26.42 -23.44 -5.61
N GLU A 23 25.82 -24.56 -6.02
CA GLU A 23 24.46 -24.63 -6.56
C GLU A 23 23.40 -24.13 -5.59
N HIS A 24 23.68 -24.13 -4.29
CA HIS A 24 22.80 -23.69 -3.20
C HIS A 24 23.20 -22.34 -2.59
N MET A 25 24.02 -21.54 -3.27
CA MET A 25 24.44 -20.23 -2.81
C MET A 25 23.27 -19.25 -2.60
N ASN A 26 22.17 -19.46 -3.27
CA ASN A 26 20.91 -18.71 -3.09
C ASN A 26 20.31 -18.84 -1.69
N LEU A 27 20.69 -19.90 -0.93
CA LEU A 27 20.25 -20.10 0.45
C LEU A 27 21.07 -19.31 1.46
N ILE A 28 22.16 -18.66 1.01
CA ILE A 28 23.10 -17.93 1.87
C ILE A 28 22.99 -16.45 1.54
N SER A 29 22.89 -15.62 2.56
CA SER A 29 22.97 -14.16 2.42
C SER A 29 24.01 -13.59 3.38
N LYS A 30 24.70 -12.52 2.92
CA LYS A 30 25.63 -11.79 3.78
C LYS A 30 24.85 -11.11 4.90
N TYR A 31 25.31 -11.30 6.13
CA TYR A 31 24.76 -10.62 7.29
C TYR A 31 25.22 -9.15 7.34
N PHE A 32 24.28 -8.22 7.45
CA PHE A 32 24.53 -6.76 7.52
C PHE A 32 24.18 -6.16 8.89
N GLY A 33 24.08 -6.98 9.93
CA GLY A 33 23.76 -6.54 11.29
C GLY A 33 25.01 -6.18 12.13
N PRO A 34 24.84 -5.87 13.44
CA PRO A 34 25.92 -5.55 14.35
C PRO A 34 26.97 -6.65 14.40
N VAL A 35 28.26 -6.25 14.40
CA VAL A 35 29.41 -7.16 14.38
C VAL A 35 29.53 -8.00 15.65
N ASP A 36 29.04 -7.51 16.78
CA ASP A 36 29.12 -8.15 18.11
C ASP A 36 28.06 -9.23 18.37
N ARG A 37 27.38 -9.71 17.34
CA ARG A 37 26.39 -10.76 17.54
C ARG A 37 27.06 -12.11 17.71
N ASP A 38 26.72 -12.79 18.81
CA ASP A 38 27.13 -14.18 19.04
C ASP A 38 26.77 -15.09 17.85
N ILE A 39 27.77 -15.79 17.33
CA ILE A 39 27.55 -16.83 16.31
C ILE A 39 26.76 -17.99 16.94
N ASP A 40 25.72 -18.44 16.28
CA ASP A 40 24.91 -19.55 16.78
C ASP A 40 25.66 -20.89 16.66
N SER A 41 25.40 -21.82 17.58
CA SER A 41 25.86 -23.20 17.50
C SER A 41 24.85 -24.04 16.70
N LEU A 42 25.34 -24.98 15.91
CA LEU A 42 24.57 -25.78 14.98
C LEU A 42 23.47 -26.63 15.70
N ASN A 43 23.77 -27.14 16.89
CA ASN A 43 22.91 -28.03 17.66
C ASN A 43 22.26 -27.35 18.88
N SER A 44 22.21 -26.01 18.92
CA SER A 44 21.71 -25.32 20.08
C SER A 44 20.18 -25.34 20.17
N LYS A 45 19.66 -25.75 21.36
CA LYS A 45 18.23 -25.63 21.69
C LYS A 45 17.71 -24.18 21.55
N LYS A 46 18.60 -23.16 21.57
CA LYS A 46 18.26 -21.75 21.36
C LYS A 46 17.82 -21.50 19.92
N TRP A 47 18.50 -22.09 18.94
CA TRP A 47 18.14 -21.98 17.53
C TRP A 47 16.76 -22.61 17.29
N GLN A 48 16.53 -23.82 17.77
CA GLN A 48 15.24 -24.48 17.62
C GLN A 48 14.09 -23.64 18.21
N LYS A 49 14.28 -23.12 19.43
CA LYS A 49 13.28 -22.23 20.06
C LYS A 49 13.00 -20.96 19.25
N ARG A 50 14.04 -20.34 18.65
CA ARG A 50 13.86 -19.17 17.76
C ARG A 50 13.10 -19.53 16.50
N LYS A 51 13.45 -20.65 15.88
CA LYS A 51 12.76 -21.18 14.70
C LYS A 51 11.28 -21.46 14.99
N ASP A 52 10.99 -22.14 16.08
CA ASP A 52 9.60 -22.47 16.48
C ASP A 52 8.80 -21.20 16.78
N LYS A 53 9.43 -20.21 17.46
CA LYS A 53 8.81 -18.91 17.70
C LYS A 53 8.53 -18.14 16.40
N ALA A 54 9.49 -18.09 15.48
CA ALA A 54 9.31 -17.44 14.19
C ALA A 54 8.21 -18.13 13.36
N LEU A 55 8.21 -19.46 13.36
CA LEU A 55 7.19 -20.25 12.67
C LEU A 55 5.80 -19.95 13.23
N LYS A 56 5.65 -19.94 14.55
CA LYS A 56 4.39 -19.59 15.20
C LYS A 56 3.92 -18.18 14.83
N GLN A 57 4.81 -17.19 14.90
CA GLN A 57 4.49 -15.81 14.50
C GLN A 57 4.05 -15.72 13.04
N THR A 58 4.67 -16.49 12.15
CA THR A 58 4.28 -16.55 10.74
C THR A 58 2.87 -17.14 10.57
N PHE A 59 2.55 -18.21 11.30
CA PHE A 59 1.20 -18.79 11.28
C PHE A 59 0.15 -17.81 11.83
N ASP A 60 0.44 -17.15 12.97
CA ASP A 60 -0.46 -16.17 13.57
C ASP A 60 -0.74 -15.02 12.59
N THR A 61 0.30 -14.46 11.97
CA THR A 61 0.17 -13.41 10.95
C THR A 61 -0.61 -13.89 9.70
N ALA A 62 -0.35 -15.11 9.24
CA ALA A 62 -1.08 -15.68 8.11
C ALA A 62 -2.57 -15.86 8.44
N ALA A 63 -2.90 -16.30 9.65
CA ALA A 63 -4.28 -16.45 10.11
C ALA A 63 -5.01 -15.09 10.16
N GLU A 64 -4.37 -14.04 10.69
CA GLU A 64 -4.91 -12.68 10.70
C GLU A 64 -5.17 -12.16 9.28
N LEU A 65 -4.25 -12.36 8.34
CA LEU A 65 -4.42 -11.96 6.95
C LEU A 65 -5.57 -12.71 6.27
N LEU A 66 -5.69 -14.02 6.52
CA LEU A 66 -6.79 -14.83 6.00
C LEU A 66 -8.14 -14.38 6.56
N GLU A 67 -8.20 -14.02 7.85
CA GLU A 67 -9.42 -13.50 8.46
C GLU A 67 -9.86 -12.18 7.83
N VAL A 68 -8.91 -11.25 7.59
CA VAL A 68 -9.18 -9.97 6.91
C VAL A 68 -9.70 -10.22 5.49
N GLN A 69 -9.08 -11.14 4.75
CA GLN A 69 -9.53 -11.50 3.40
C GLN A 69 -10.92 -12.16 3.41
N ALA A 70 -11.16 -13.08 4.33
CA ALA A 70 -12.47 -13.74 4.47
C ALA A 70 -13.58 -12.72 4.78
N LYS A 71 -13.33 -11.76 5.67
CA LYS A 71 -14.26 -10.66 5.96
C LYS A 71 -14.53 -9.83 4.70
N ARG A 72 -13.51 -9.48 3.93
CA ARG A 72 -13.65 -8.71 2.69
C ARG A 72 -14.50 -9.45 1.66
N TYR A 73 -14.27 -10.75 1.44
CA TYR A 73 -15.06 -11.56 0.52
C TYR A 73 -16.50 -11.81 0.98
N GLY A 74 -16.72 -11.82 2.29
CA GLY A 74 -18.07 -12.01 2.89
C GLY A 74 -18.88 -10.72 3.02
N THR A 75 -18.31 -9.55 2.71
CA THR A 75 -18.98 -8.25 2.84
C THR A 75 -19.32 -7.70 1.45
N ASN A 76 -20.53 -7.21 1.27
CA ASN A 76 -20.89 -6.45 0.08
C ASN A 76 -20.28 -5.06 0.16
N GLY A 77 -19.54 -4.67 -0.86
CA GLY A 77 -19.04 -3.32 -1.06
C GLY A 77 -20.10 -2.41 -1.67
N TYR A 78 -19.76 -1.14 -1.77
CA TYR A 78 -20.56 -0.17 -2.50
C TYR A 78 -20.29 -0.30 -4.00
N SER A 79 -21.35 -0.39 -4.82
CA SER A 79 -21.25 -0.36 -6.28
C SER A 79 -21.35 1.08 -6.75
N PHE A 80 -20.30 1.59 -7.38
CA PHE A 80 -20.23 2.97 -7.83
C PHE A 80 -20.89 3.15 -9.19
N ASP A 81 -21.73 4.18 -9.32
CA ASP A 81 -22.24 4.63 -10.61
C ASP A 81 -21.17 5.42 -11.36
N LEU A 82 -20.99 5.16 -12.65
CA LEU A 82 -19.87 5.74 -13.41
C LEU A 82 -20.12 7.17 -13.89
N TYR A 83 -21.36 7.66 -13.93
CA TYR A 83 -21.72 9.03 -14.36
C TYR A 83 -21.00 9.43 -15.64
N GLU A 84 -21.29 8.75 -16.76
CA GLU A 84 -20.50 8.80 -18.01
C GLU A 84 -20.20 10.22 -18.51
N ASN A 85 -21.17 11.13 -18.46
CA ASN A 85 -21.00 12.48 -18.96
C ASN A 85 -19.98 13.29 -18.15
N GLU A 86 -20.08 13.24 -16.83
CA GLU A 86 -19.20 13.91 -15.89
C GLU A 86 -17.80 13.31 -15.98
N TYR A 87 -17.70 11.99 -16.03
CA TYR A 87 -16.45 11.27 -16.18
C TYR A 87 -15.76 11.58 -17.50
N LEU A 88 -16.48 11.57 -18.63
CA LEU A 88 -15.91 11.97 -19.93
C LEU A 88 -15.40 13.42 -19.93
N ASN A 89 -16.11 14.33 -19.27
CA ASN A 89 -15.64 15.71 -19.12
C ASN A 89 -14.36 15.81 -18.29
N PHE A 90 -14.24 14.99 -17.25
CA PHE A 90 -13.02 14.88 -16.45
C PHE A 90 -11.86 14.33 -17.28
N ILE A 91 -12.04 13.27 -18.06
CA ILE A 91 -11.01 12.67 -18.93
C ILE A 91 -10.49 13.70 -19.96
N LYS A 92 -11.38 14.46 -20.61
CA LYS A 92 -10.99 15.43 -21.64
C LYS A 92 -10.02 16.51 -21.14
N LYS A 93 -9.98 16.75 -19.83
CA LYS A 93 -9.03 17.69 -19.20
C LYS A 93 -7.63 17.07 -18.97
N PHE A 94 -7.44 15.79 -19.24
CA PHE A 94 -6.13 15.15 -19.14
C PHE A 94 -5.27 15.56 -20.33
N PRO A 95 -4.08 16.16 -20.09
CA PRO A 95 -3.31 16.78 -21.17
C PRO A 95 -2.46 15.79 -22.00
N TYR A 96 -2.52 14.50 -21.68
CA TYR A 96 -1.70 13.47 -22.33
C TYR A 96 -2.57 12.41 -22.97
N GLU A 97 -2.03 11.72 -23.97
CA GLU A 97 -2.64 10.49 -24.50
C GLU A 97 -2.36 9.33 -23.58
N GLU A 98 -3.39 8.53 -23.31
CA GLU A 98 -3.27 7.33 -22.48
C GLU A 98 -2.53 6.23 -23.22
N THR A 99 -1.58 5.61 -22.56
CA THR A 99 -0.98 4.37 -23.07
C THR A 99 -1.99 3.22 -23.00
N TYR A 100 -1.75 2.16 -23.80
CA TYR A 100 -2.59 0.96 -23.78
C TYR A 100 -2.73 0.36 -22.37
N ASP A 101 -1.63 0.28 -21.61
CA ASP A 101 -1.64 -0.28 -20.26
C ASP A 101 -2.35 0.63 -19.26
N GLN A 102 -2.24 1.95 -19.40
CA GLN A 102 -2.99 2.90 -18.58
C GLN A 102 -4.50 2.72 -18.81
N LYS A 103 -4.93 2.69 -20.07
CA LYS A 103 -6.33 2.51 -20.43
C LYS A 103 -6.88 1.20 -19.86
N ARG A 104 -6.19 0.08 -20.11
CA ARG A 104 -6.58 -1.22 -19.58
C ARG A 104 -6.68 -1.20 -18.05
N THR A 105 -5.70 -0.62 -17.34
CA THR A 105 -5.69 -0.54 -15.88
C THR A 105 -6.85 0.31 -15.35
N ILE A 106 -7.15 1.42 -16.02
CA ILE A 106 -8.28 2.29 -15.66
C ILE A 106 -9.59 1.51 -15.83
N ASP A 107 -9.79 0.84 -16.98
CA ASP A 107 -10.99 0.04 -17.23
C ASP A 107 -11.18 -1.07 -16.17
N GLU A 108 -10.11 -1.74 -15.78
CA GLU A 108 -10.13 -2.76 -14.72
C GLU A 108 -10.52 -2.16 -13.36
N VAL A 109 -9.96 -0.99 -12.99
CA VAL A 109 -10.31 -0.30 -11.74
C VAL A 109 -11.76 0.13 -11.73
N LEU A 110 -12.26 0.71 -12.82
CA LEU A 110 -13.65 1.15 -12.92
C LEU A 110 -14.62 -0.03 -12.86
N ASN A 111 -14.29 -1.16 -13.49
CA ASN A 111 -15.07 -2.38 -13.40
C ASN A 111 -15.13 -2.93 -11.97
N ASP A 112 -13.99 -2.92 -11.26
CA ASP A 112 -13.96 -3.32 -9.84
C ASP A 112 -14.81 -2.38 -8.98
N MET A 113 -14.75 -1.06 -9.19
CA MET A 113 -15.54 -0.08 -8.47
C MET A 113 -17.05 -0.22 -8.75
N HIS A 114 -17.42 -0.58 -9.98
CA HIS A 114 -18.82 -0.86 -10.34
C HIS A 114 -19.33 -2.19 -9.75
N SER A 115 -18.43 -3.08 -9.38
CA SER A 115 -18.78 -4.34 -8.73
C SER A 115 -19.28 -4.11 -7.29
N SER A 116 -20.18 -4.97 -6.82
CA SER A 116 -20.60 -5.00 -5.41
C SER A 116 -19.56 -5.65 -4.47
N ARG A 117 -18.38 -5.99 -4.98
CA ARG A 117 -17.27 -6.54 -4.17
C ARG A 117 -16.27 -5.46 -3.82
N PRO A 118 -15.81 -5.37 -2.56
CA PRO A 118 -14.77 -4.42 -2.19
C PRO A 118 -13.50 -4.67 -3.00
N MET A 119 -13.04 -3.64 -3.73
CA MET A 119 -11.83 -3.72 -4.55
C MET A 119 -10.58 -3.89 -3.67
N ASP A 120 -9.68 -4.78 -4.08
CA ASP A 120 -8.33 -4.92 -3.55
C ASP A 120 -7.37 -5.15 -4.72
N ARG A 121 -6.83 -4.06 -5.26
CA ARG A 121 -6.06 -4.09 -6.51
C ARG A 121 -4.68 -3.47 -6.33
N LEU A 122 -3.66 -4.21 -6.73
CA LEU A 122 -2.29 -3.70 -6.84
C LEU A 122 -2.03 -3.21 -8.27
N ILE A 123 -1.65 -1.94 -8.40
CA ILE A 123 -1.26 -1.34 -9.69
C ILE A 123 0.25 -1.19 -9.72
N CYS A 124 0.90 -1.99 -10.56
CA CYS A 124 2.34 -1.97 -10.77
C CYS A 124 2.70 -1.13 -11.99
N GLY A 125 3.77 -0.35 -11.89
CA GLY A 125 4.30 0.44 -13.00
C GLY A 125 5.54 1.22 -12.59
N GLU A 126 6.36 1.58 -13.55
CA GLU A 126 7.58 2.39 -13.34
C GLU A 126 7.25 3.80 -12.83
N VAL A 127 8.25 4.49 -12.29
CA VAL A 127 8.12 5.89 -11.89
C VAL A 127 7.86 6.75 -13.13
N GLY A 128 6.91 7.68 -13.03
CA GLY A 128 6.52 8.55 -14.14
C GLY A 128 5.48 7.97 -15.11
N PHE A 129 5.08 6.71 -14.96
CA PHE A 129 4.09 6.06 -15.86
C PHE A 129 2.62 6.37 -15.54
N GLY A 130 2.36 7.47 -14.84
CA GLY A 130 1.01 8.01 -14.66
C GLY A 130 0.09 7.21 -13.72
N LYS A 131 0.63 6.37 -12.79
CA LYS A 131 -0.16 5.66 -11.79
C LYS A 131 -1.11 6.58 -11.00
N THR A 132 -0.68 7.82 -10.78
CA THR A 132 -1.47 8.83 -10.06
C THR A 132 -2.74 9.21 -10.80
N GLU A 133 -2.74 9.25 -12.14
CA GLU A 133 -3.95 9.53 -12.92
C GLU A 133 -5.00 8.42 -12.73
N VAL A 134 -4.59 7.17 -12.63
CA VAL A 134 -5.52 6.05 -12.33
C VAL A 134 -6.19 6.27 -10.97
N ALA A 135 -5.41 6.63 -9.95
CA ALA A 135 -5.95 6.94 -8.63
C ALA A 135 -6.88 8.17 -8.63
N MET A 136 -6.53 9.20 -9.40
CA MET A 136 -7.37 10.40 -9.56
C MET A 136 -8.72 10.09 -10.18
N ARG A 137 -8.77 9.23 -11.20
CA ARG A 137 -10.04 8.80 -11.83
C ARG A 137 -10.91 8.00 -10.87
N ALA A 138 -10.32 7.08 -10.13
CA ALA A 138 -11.05 6.35 -9.09
C ALA A 138 -11.61 7.31 -8.01
N ALA A 139 -10.80 8.26 -7.53
CA ALA A 139 -11.21 9.24 -6.56
C ALA A 139 -12.31 10.17 -7.08
N PHE A 140 -12.29 10.52 -8.39
CA PHE A 140 -13.34 11.31 -9.00
C PHE A 140 -14.68 10.57 -9.04
N ILE A 141 -14.70 9.30 -9.44
CA ILE A 141 -15.91 8.46 -9.40
C ILE A 141 -16.42 8.34 -7.95
N SER A 142 -15.53 8.18 -6.97
CA SER A 142 -15.90 8.15 -5.56
C SER A 142 -16.62 9.43 -5.13
N ALA A 143 -16.06 10.59 -5.49
CA ALA A 143 -16.65 11.90 -5.17
C ALA A 143 -18.01 12.12 -5.84
N LEU A 144 -18.19 11.69 -7.10
CA LEU A 144 -19.47 11.75 -7.81
C LEU A 144 -20.56 10.92 -7.10
N ASN A 145 -20.18 9.85 -6.43
CA ASN A 145 -21.08 9.01 -5.63
C ASN A 145 -21.20 9.50 -4.17
N SER A 146 -20.73 10.70 -3.85
CA SER A 146 -20.74 11.27 -2.49
C SER A 146 -19.99 10.39 -1.47
N LYS A 147 -18.98 9.63 -1.94
CA LYS A 147 -18.09 8.85 -1.10
C LYS A 147 -16.75 9.55 -0.92
N GLN A 148 -16.18 9.41 0.27
CA GLN A 148 -14.90 10.02 0.60
C GLN A 148 -13.74 9.12 0.16
N THR A 149 -12.65 9.74 -0.27
CA THR A 149 -11.42 9.04 -0.65
C THR A 149 -10.28 9.42 0.29
N CYS A 150 -9.58 8.42 0.82
CA CYS A 150 -8.38 8.59 1.64
C CYS A 150 -7.15 8.13 0.86
N ILE A 151 -6.22 9.05 0.59
CA ILE A 151 -4.96 8.74 -0.10
C ILE A 151 -3.82 8.75 0.89
N LEU A 152 -3.21 7.57 1.08
CA LEU A 152 -2.08 7.38 1.97
C LEU A 152 -0.77 7.49 1.21
N VAL A 153 0.13 8.31 1.72
CA VAL A 153 1.46 8.50 1.16
C VAL A 153 2.54 8.35 2.25
N PRO A 154 3.74 7.87 1.92
CA PRO A 154 4.75 7.56 2.91
C PRO A 154 5.39 8.79 3.57
N THR A 155 5.42 9.94 2.89
CA THR A 155 6.14 11.14 3.38
C THR A 155 5.30 12.41 3.27
N THR A 156 5.64 13.42 4.09
CA THR A 156 5.01 14.75 4.02
C THR A 156 5.30 15.48 2.71
N LEU A 157 6.47 15.24 2.12
CA LEU A 157 6.81 15.80 0.82
C LEU A 157 5.87 15.27 -0.27
N LEU A 158 5.62 13.96 -0.31
CA LEU A 158 4.66 13.37 -1.23
C LEU A 158 3.23 13.84 -0.95
N THR A 159 2.87 14.11 0.31
CA THR A 159 1.56 14.71 0.63
C THR A 159 1.38 16.03 -0.09
N SER A 160 2.37 16.93 -0.03
CA SER A 160 2.31 18.23 -0.72
C SER A 160 2.27 18.08 -2.23
N GLN A 161 3.15 17.25 -2.80
CA GLN A 161 3.20 17.01 -4.25
C GLN A 161 1.89 16.43 -4.80
N HIS A 162 1.29 15.48 -4.08
CA HIS A 162 0.00 14.93 -4.47
C HIS A 162 -1.13 15.94 -4.29
N LEU A 163 -1.11 16.74 -3.22
CA LEU A 163 -2.10 17.79 -3.03
C LEU A 163 -2.11 18.75 -4.23
N ASP A 164 -0.95 19.31 -4.58
CA ASP A 164 -0.81 20.23 -5.72
C ASP A 164 -1.31 19.60 -7.03
N SER A 165 -0.94 18.33 -7.27
CA SER A 165 -1.34 17.59 -8.48
C SER A 165 -2.85 17.34 -8.52
N PHE A 166 -3.45 16.98 -7.39
CA PHE A 166 -4.88 16.73 -7.27
C PHE A 166 -5.67 18.05 -7.39
N GLU A 167 -5.27 19.12 -6.72
CA GLU A 167 -5.92 20.43 -6.82
C GLU A 167 -5.91 20.95 -8.27
N GLN A 168 -4.79 20.81 -8.97
CA GLN A 168 -4.70 21.17 -10.38
C GLN A 168 -5.63 20.33 -11.25
N ARG A 169 -5.65 19.01 -11.05
CA ARG A 169 -6.42 18.07 -11.88
C ARG A 169 -7.92 18.16 -11.64
N PHE A 170 -8.33 18.45 -10.40
CA PHE A 170 -9.72 18.57 -9.97
C PHE A 170 -10.25 20.00 -10.03
N LYS A 171 -9.48 20.94 -10.58
CA LYS A 171 -9.94 22.32 -10.76
C LYS A 171 -11.27 22.34 -11.51
N ASP A 172 -12.21 23.15 -11.06
CA ASP A 172 -13.56 23.31 -11.64
C ASP A 172 -14.43 22.04 -11.64
N THR A 173 -14.16 21.08 -10.76
CA THR A 173 -15.01 19.87 -10.58
C THR A 173 -15.97 19.99 -9.39
N GLY A 174 -15.77 20.95 -8.50
CA GLY A 174 -16.54 21.07 -7.25
C GLY A 174 -16.10 20.11 -6.14
N VAL A 175 -15.09 19.27 -6.38
CA VAL A 175 -14.56 18.31 -5.39
C VAL A 175 -13.66 19.02 -4.39
N ASN A 176 -13.92 18.83 -3.10
CA ASN A 176 -13.16 19.43 -2.01
C ASN A 176 -12.00 18.51 -1.58
N ILE A 177 -10.78 19.01 -1.76
CA ILE A 177 -9.55 18.28 -1.44
C ILE A 177 -8.90 18.91 -0.22
N ALA A 178 -8.33 18.08 0.65
CA ALA A 178 -7.55 18.54 1.78
C ALA A 178 -6.35 17.63 2.04
N SER A 179 -5.38 18.11 2.82
CA SER A 179 -4.25 17.27 3.24
C SER A 179 -4.07 17.30 4.75
N LEU A 180 -3.61 16.16 5.29
CA LEU A 180 -3.20 16.02 6.68
C LEU A 180 -1.70 15.68 6.74
N SER A 181 -0.90 16.66 7.14
CA SER A 181 0.53 16.50 7.37
C SER A 181 0.90 16.80 8.82
N ARG A 182 2.12 16.47 9.23
CA ARG A 182 2.61 16.76 10.60
C ARG A 182 2.78 18.25 10.89
N ASN A 183 2.80 19.09 9.87
CA ASN A 183 3.12 20.53 9.99
C ASN A 183 1.91 21.40 10.25
N ILE A 184 0.71 20.84 10.43
CA ILE A 184 -0.50 21.60 10.77
C ILE A 184 -0.61 21.79 12.29
N THR A 185 -1.12 22.95 12.70
CA THR A 185 -1.36 23.23 14.10
C THR A 185 -2.48 22.33 14.67
N PRO A 186 -2.48 22.04 15.98
CA PRO A 186 -3.56 21.25 16.59
C PRO A 186 -4.96 21.80 16.31
N LYS A 187 -5.12 23.12 16.29
CA LYS A 187 -6.40 23.80 16.01
C LYS A 187 -6.87 23.58 14.57
N GLU A 188 -5.95 23.63 13.62
CA GLU A 188 -6.23 23.34 12.19
C GLU A 188 -6.58 21.88 12.00
N LYS A 189 -5.86 20.97 12.68
CA LYS A 189 -6.16 19.55 12.68
C LYS A 189 -7.58 19.26 13.17
N ASP A 190 -7.97 19.83 14.28
CA ASP A 190 -9.32 19.66 14.84
C ASP A 190 -10.41 20.19 13.88
N LYS A 191 -10.16 21.33 13.22
CA LYS A 191 -11.07 21.87 12.21
C LYS A 191 -11.18 20.94 11.01
N LEU A 192 -10.05 20.43 10.52
CA LEU A 192 -9.98 19.49 9.39
C LEU A 192 -10.73 18.19 9.70
N VAL A 193 -10.51 17.61 10.89
CA VAL A 193 -11.20 16.38 11.31
C VAL A 193 -12.71 16.56 11.39
N LYS A 194 -13.19 17.72 11.86
CA LYS A 194 -14.63 18.03 11.88
C LYS A 194 -15.21 18.13 10.48
N ARG A 195 -14.53 18.82 9.55
CA ARG A 195 -14.93 18.95 8.14
C ARG A 195 -14.94 17.59 7.44
N LEU A 196 -13.99 16.71 7.76
CA LEU A 196 -13.94 15.35 7.24
C LEU A 196 -15.13 14.51 7.75
N ALA A 197 -15.40 14.59 9.05
CA ALA A 197 -16.52 13.87 9.69
C ALA A 197 -17.90 14.39 9.26
N SER A 198 -18.02 15.65 8.81
CA SER A 198 -19.25 16.21 8.25
C SER A 198 -19.47 15.83 6.78
N GLY A 199 -18.43 15.31 6.08
CA GLY A 199 -18.46 15.01 4.64
C GLY A 199 -18.26 16.24 3.76
N GLU A 200 -17.72 17.34 4.31
CA GLU A 200 -17.34 18.52 3.53
C GLU A 200 -16.08 18.31 2.69
N ILE A 201 -15.24 17.34 3.07
CA ILE A 201 -14.03 16.98 2.34
C ILE A 201 -14.28 15.66 1.61
N ASP A 202 -14.13 15.67 0.30
CA ASP A 202 -14.33 14.51 -0.56
C ASP A 202 -13.05 13.66 -0.67
N ILE A 203 -11.88 14.33 -0.77
CA ILE A 203 -10.59 13.65 -0.90
C ILE A 203 -9.63 14.19 0.17
N ILE A 204 -9.06 13.28 0.97
CA ILE A 204 -8.01 13.62 1.91
C ILE A 204 -6.72 12.89 1.59
N ILE A 205 -5.61 13.64 1.57
CA ILE A 205 -4.28 13.11 1.28
C ILE A 205 -3.40 13.26 2.53
N GLY A 206 -2.71 12.20 2.93
CA GLY A 206 -1.83 12.31 4.09
C GLY A 206 -1.02 11.07 4.38
N THR A 207 -0.21 11.15 5.42
CA THR A 207 0.62 10.04 5.87
C THR A 207 -0.17 9.11 6.80
N HIS A 208 0.52 8.14 7.40
CA HIS A 208 -0.06 7.23 8.40
C HIS A 208 -0.87 7.94 9.53
N ALA A 209 -0.73 9.25 9.68
CA ALA A 209 -1.57 10.04 10.60
C ALA A 209 -3.07 9.94 10.29
N LEU A 210 -3.44 9.63 9.04
CA LEU A 210 -4.84 9.40 8.62
C LEU A 210 -5.44 8.11 9.18
N ILE A 211 -4.61 7.13 9.57
CA ILE A 211 -5.05 5.83 10.11
C ILE A 211 -5.13 5.87 11.65
N GLN A 212 -4.62 6.92 12.28
CA GLN A 212 -4.63 7.03 13.73
C GLN A 212 -6.05 7.32 14.27
N GLY A 213 -6.44 6.63 15.35
CA GLY A 213 -7.80 6.45 15.85
C GLY A 213 -8.70 7.67 16.17
N ASN A 214 -8.23 8.89 15.90
CA ASN A 214 -9.00 10.12 16.13
C ASN A 214 -9.65 10.67 14.85
N ILE A 215 -9.44 10.03 13.70
CA ILE A 215 -10.00 10.48 12.43
C ILE A 215 -11.24 9.67 12.12
N ARG A 216 -12.34 10.38 11.88
CA ARG A 216 -13.60 9.79 11.48
C ARG A 216 -13.98 10.33 10.12
N PHE A 217 -14.38 9.42 9.27
CA PHE A 217 -14.98 9.71 7.97
C PHE A 217 -16.50 9.63 8.10
N LYS A 218 -17.21 10.35 7.25
CA LYS A 218 -18.65 10.23 7.15
C LYS A 218 -19.03 9.02 6.29
N ASP A 219 -18.33 8.87 5.14
CA ASP A 219 -18.68 7.90 4.10
C ASP A 219 -17.41 7.52 3.29
N LEU A 220 -16.49 6.77 3.92
CA LEU A 220 -15.25 6.30 3.29
C LEU A 220 -15.49 5.01 2.51
#